data_bdeb3e8cbe17e5af68d94f0f00aeccd2
#
_entry.id   bdeb3e8cbe17e5af68d94f0f00aeccd2
#
_cell.length_a   1.000
_cell.length_b   1.000
_cell.length_c   1.000
_cell.angle_alpha   90.00
_cell.angle_beta   90.00
_cell.angle_gamma   90.00
#
_symmetry.space_group_name_H-M   'P 1'
#
loop_
_entity.id
_entity.type
_entity.pdbx_description
1 polymer ?
#
loop_
_entity_poly.entity_id
_entity_poly.type
_entity_poly.pdbx_seq_one_letter_code
_entity_poly.pdbx_strand_id
1 'polypeptide(L)'
;MPREEMLPSESEWMIMEVLWRCGHDLTSAEITDKLPKSSKMTQRMVRVLINRLCKKGMLTYTVDPDDSRVYHYTAAKGREECQRAKSSAFVESYFEGNRLSAAFALLDKENLSEEQIKELEKLIAKAKKNK
;
A
#
# COMPACT_ATOMS: atom_id res chain seq x y z
N MET A 1 -5.29 15.71 5.19
CA MET A 1 -4.48 14.46 5.27
C MET A 1 -5.34 13.28 5.63
N PRO A 2 -5.21 12.16 4.92
CA PRO A 2 -5.96 10.97 5.31
C PRO A 2 -5.46 10.47 6.66
N ARG A 3 -6.41 10.14 7.51
CA ARG A 3 -6.09 9.53 8.80
C ARG A 3 -5.56 8.12 8.57
N GLU A 4 -4.66 7.65 9.42
CA GLU A 4 -4.09 6.31 9.29
C GLU A 4 -5.18 5.24 9.23
N GLU A 5 -6.25 5.40 9.97
CA GLU A 5 -7.38 4.47 9.98
C GLU A 5 -8.11 4.36 8.63
N MET A 6 -7.93 5.35 7.73
CA MET A 6 -8.48 5.32 6.37
C MET A 6 -7.53 4.69 5.36
N LEU A 7 -6.33 4.34 5.80
CA LEU A 7 -5.34 3.68 4.96
C LEU A 7 -5.40 2.17 5.17
N PRO A 8 -4.93 1.39 4.20
CA PRO A 8 -4.94 -0.06 4.36
C PRO A 8 -4.10 -0.50 5.55
N SER A 9 -4.63 -1.42 6.36
CA SER A 9 -3.84 -2.11 7.38
C SER A 9 -2.83 -3.04 6.70
N GLU A 10 -1.94 -3.67 7.47
CA GLU A 10 -0.98 -4.61 6.89
C GLU A 10 -1.66 -5.75 6.14
N SER A 11 -2.71 -6.33 6.72
CA SER A 11 -3.45 -7.40 6.04
C SER A 11 -4.17 -6.91 4.81
N GLU A 12 -4.78 -5.74 4.89
CA GLU A 12 -5.45 -5.10 3.75
C GLU A 12 -4.45 -4.75 2.65
N TRP A 13 -3.25 -4.33 3.06
CA TRP A 13 -2.18 -4.00 2.12
C TRP A 13 -1.82 -5.19 1.23
N MET A 14 -1.82 -6.40 1.80
CA MET A 14 -1.53 -7.61 1.04
C MET A 14 -2.52 -7.80 -0.11
N ILE A 15 -3.79 -7.48 0.12
CA ILE A 15 -4.83 -7.53 -0.91
C ILE A 15 -4.59 -6.47 -1.97
N MET A 16 -4.29 -5.24 -1.55
CA MET A 16 -3.97 -4.16 -2.48
C MET A 16 -2.77 -4.51 -3.35
N GLU A 17 -1.74 -5.15 -2.77
CA GLU A 17 -0.55 -5.56 -3.52
C GLU A 17 -0.89 -6.52 -4.66
N VAL A 18 -1.80 -7.46 -4.42
CA VAL A 18 -2.25 -8.39 -5.46
C VAL A 18 -2.84 -7.62 -6.64
N LEU A 19 -3.71 -6.66 -6.34
CA LEU A 19 -4.37 -5.86 -7.38
C LEU A 19 -3.39 -4.94 -8.10
N TRP A 20 -2.49 -4.31 -7.37
CA TRP A 20 -1.48 -3.43 -7.98
C TRP A 20 -0.55 -4.21 -8.92
N ARG A 21 -0.15 -5.43 -8.53
CA ARG A 21 0.72 -6.26 -9.36
C ARG A 21 0.03 -6.77 -10.61
N CYS A 22 -1.25 -7.12 -10.50
CA CYS A 22 -2.02 -7.63 -11.63
C CYS A 22 -2.37 -6.54 -12.64
N GLY A 23 -2.68 -5.34 -12.15
CA GLY A 23 -3.01 -4.22 -13.00
C GLY A 23 -4.37 -4.28 -13.66
N HIS A 24 -5.23 -5.21 -13.23
CA HIS A 24 -6.61 -5.32 -13.74
C HIS A 24 -7.52 -5.79 -12.62
N ASP A 25 -8.83 -5.76 -12.87
CA ASP A 25 -9.81 -6.18 -11.88
C ASP A 25 -9.73 -7.68 -11.57
N LEU A 26 -10.06 -8.03 -10.34
CA LEU A 26 -10.06 -9.41 -9.86
C LEU A 26 -11.28 -9.66 -8.98
N THR A 27 -11.75 -10.92 -9.01
CA THR A 27 -12.78 -11.37 -8.07
C THR A 27 -12.13 -11.74 -6.73
N SER A 28 -12.95 -11.89 -5.68
CA SER A 28 -12.42 -12.29 -4.37
C SER A 28 -11.72 -13.65 -4.41
N ALA A 29 -12.24 -14.58 -5.21
CA ALA A 29 -11.62 -15.90 -5.37
C ALA A 29 -10.25 -15.79 -6.03
N GLU A 30 -10.15 -14.97 -7.07
CA GLU A 30 -8.87 -14.73 -7.76
C GLU A 30 -7.85 -14.06 -6.84
N ILE A 31 -8.29 -13.09 -6.05
CA ILE A 31 -7.41 -12.43 -5.08
C ILE A 31 -6.88 -13.44 -4.07
N THR A 32 -7.77 -14.29 -3.54
CA THR A 32 -7.38 -15.32 -2.57
C THR A 32 -6.33 -16.26 -3.15
N ASP A 33 -6.53 -16.69 -4.41
CA ASP A 33 -5.60 -17.59 -5.08
C ASP A 33 -4.21 -16.97 -5.31
N LYS A 34 -4.16 -15.67 -5.48
CA LYS A 34 -2.91 -14.95 -5.77
C LYS A 34 -2.16 -14.51 -4.52
N LEU A 35 -2.78 -14.60 -3.36
CA LEU A 35 -2.10 -14.28 -2.10
C LEU A 35 -1.03 -15.33 -1.81
N PRO A 36 0.08 -14.93 -1.15
CA PRO A 36 1.09 -15.90 -0.73
C PRO A 36 0.47 -16.96 0.18
N LYS A 37 0.83 -18.22 -0.03
CA LYS A 37 0.35 -19.32 0.81
C LYS A 37 0.73 -19.15 2.27
N SER A 38 1.86 -18.47 2.51
CA SER A 38 2.33 -18.17 3.86
C SER A 38 1.39 -17.23 4.61
N SER A 39 0.52 -16.50 3.92
CA SER A 39 -0.41 -15.57 4.55
C SER A 39 -1.48 -16.29 5.36
N LYS A 40 -1.79 -17.53 5.00
CA LYS A 40 -2.82 -18.35 5.63
C LYS A 40 -4.21 -17.70 5.65
N MET A 41 -4.45 -16.76 4.76
CA MET A 41 -5.75 -16.10 4.65
C MET A 41 -6.76 -17.01 3.97
N THR A 42 -7.92 -17.16 4.60
CA THR A 42 -9.05 -17.87 4.00
C THR A 42 -9.83 -16.91 3.10
N GLN A 43 -10.63 -17.48 2.20
CA GLN A 43 -11.47 -16.66 1.33
C GLN A 43 -12.44 -15.80 2.15
N ARG A 44 -12.91 -16.31 3.27
CA ARG A 44 -13.79 -15.58 4.18
C ARG A 44 -13.08 -14.34 4.75
N MET A 45 -11.85 -14.51 5.21
CA MET A 45 -11.02 -13.39 5.71
C MET A 45 -10.78 -12.35 4.62
N VAL A 46 -10.47 -12.81 3.43
CA VAL A 46 -10.24 -11.94 2.27
C VAL A 46 -11.49 -11.09 1.99
N ARG A 47 -12.67 -11.69 2.03
CA ARG A 47 -13.92 -10.94 1.81
C ARG A 47 -14.14 -9.85 2.85
N VAL A 48 -13.84 -10.15 4.12
CA VAL A 48 -13.97 -9.15 5.20
C VAL A 48 -13.02 -7.98 4.94
N LEU A 49 -11.78 -8.28 4.57
CA LEU A 49 -10.79 -7.24 4.29
C LEU A 49 -11.15 -6.42 3.05
N ILE A 50 -11.66 -7.07 2.01
CA ILE A 50 -12.13 -6.39 0.79
C ILE A 50 -13.25 -5.41 1.15
N ASN A 51 -14.21 -5.83 1.97
CA ASN A 51 -15.31 -4.97 2.39
C ASN A 51 -14.80 -3.74 3.14
N ARG A 52 -13.82 -3.92 4.01
CA ARG A 52 -13.19 -2.81 4.72
C ARG A 52 -12.49 -1.84 3.76
N LEU A 53 -11.77 -2.39 2.78
CA LEU A 53 -11.09 -1.58 1.78
C LEU A 53 -12.08 -0.78 0.92
N CYS A 54 -13.21 -1.37 0.58
CA CYS A 54 -14.26 -0.65 -0.14
C CYS A 54 -14.80 0.51 0.70
N LYS A 55 -15.03 0.28 1.99
CA LYS A 55 -15.50 1.33 2.90
C LYS A 55 -14.49 2.46 3.07
N LYS A 56 -13.20 2.13 2.99
CA LYS A 56 -12.13 3.12 3.08
C LYS A 56 -11.91 3.88 1.77
N GLY A 57 -12.58 3.48 0.71
CA GLY A 57 -12.41 4.10 -0.60
C GLY A 57 -11.15 3.64 -1.32
N MET A 58 -10.54 2.54 -0.87
CA MET A 58 -9.33 1.98 -1.47
C MET A 58 -9.63 1.06 -2.65
N LEU A 59 -10.81 0.44 -2.64
CA LEU A 59 -11.29 -0.43 -3.73
C LEU A 59 -12.63 0.05 -4.23
N THR A 60 -12.85 -0.13 -5.53
CA THR A 60 -14.16 -0.03 -6.16
C THR A 60 -14.50 -1.38 -6.76
N TYR A 61 -15.74 -1.57 -7.16
CA TYR A 61 -16.14 -2.83 -7.76
C TYR A 61 -17.25 -2.63 -8.80
N THR A 62 -17.34 -3.61 -9.69
CA THR A 62 -18.46 -3.75 -10.61
C THR A 62 -19.03 -5.14 -10.43
N VAL A 63 -20.33 -5.29 -10.70
CA VAL A 63 -21.01 -6.58 -10.60
C VAL A 63 -20.84 -7.32 -11.93
N ASP A 64 -20.56 -8.62 -11.86
CA ASP A 64 -20.42 -9.44 -13.06
C ASP A 64 -21.71 -9.42 -13.87
N PRO A 65 -21.65 -9.23 -15.20
CA PRO A 65 -22.87 -9.16 -16.02
C PRO A 65 -23.64 -10.47 -16.07
N ASP A 66 -22.96 -11.60 -15.87
CA ASP A 66 -23.59 -12.94 -15.97
C ASP A 66 -23.94 -13.53 -14.61
N ASP A 67 -23.37 -13.03 -13.52
CA ASP A 67 -23.65 -13.56 -12.17
C ASP A 67 -23.60 -12.41 -11.16
N SER A 68 -24.78 -11.99 -10.71
CA SER A 68 -24.91 -10.86 -9.76
C SER A 68 -24.26 -11.11 -8.39
N ARG A 69 -23.84 -12.33 -8.11
CA ARG A 69 -23.16 -12.68 -6.86
C ARG A 69 -21.65 -12.47 -6.96
N VAL A 70 -21.14 -12.26 -8.16
CA VAL A 70 -19.70 -12.10 -8.41
C VAL A 70 -19.38 -10.63 -8.62
N TYR A 71 -18.39 -10.14 -7.87
CA TYR A 71 -17.93 -8.76 -7.93
C TYR A 71 -16.50 -8.73 -8.45
N HIS A 72 -16.21 -7.75 -9.28
CA HIS A 72 -14.86 -7.51 -9.82
C HIS A 72 -14.31 -6.26 -9.15
N TYR A 73 -13.21 -6.41 -8.44
CA TYR A 73 -12.62 -5.33 -7.63
C TYR A 73 -11.45 -4.69 -8.35
N THR A 74 -11.35 -3.39 -8.21
CA THR A 74 -10.29 -2.58 -8.81
C THR A 74 -9.71 -1.66 -7.74
N ALA A 75 -8.40 -1.46 -7.78
CA ALA A 75 -7.75 -0.52 -6.87
C ALA A 75 -8.14 0.91 -7.25
N ALA A 76 -8.73 1.65 -6.31
CA ALA A 76 -9.11 3.05 -6.51
C ALA A 76 -7.93 4.00 -6.26
N LYS A 77 -6.93 3.54 -5.50
CA LYS A 77 -5.74 4.31 -5.16
C LYS A 77 -4.50 3.53 -5.58
N GLY A 78 -3.49 4.23 -6.05
CA GLY A 78 -2.24 3.61 -6.49
C GLY A 78 -1.30 3.30 -5.34
N ARG A 79 -0.31 2.43 -5.60
CA ARG A 79 0.67 2.02 -4.60
C ARG A 79 1.46 3.22 -4.06
N GLU A 80 1.99 4.06 -4.94
CA GLU A 80 2.79 5.21 -4.52
C GLU A 80 2.01 6.18 -3.66
N GLU A 81 0.77 6.43 -4.04
CA GLU A 81 -0.11 7.31 -3.28
C GLU A 81 -0.33 6.78 -1.86
N CYS A 82 -0.58 5.47 -1.75
CA CYS A 82 -0.77 4.83 -0.44
C CYS A 82 0.52 4.79 0.37
N GLN A 83 1.66 4.55 -0.28
CA GLN A 83 2.97 4.56 0.38
C GLN A 83 3.28 5.94 0.96
N ARG A 84 3.02 7.00 0.20
CA ARG A 84 3.23 8.37 0.68
C ARG A 84 2.34 8.69 1.87
N ALA A 85 1.08 8.30 1.79
CA ALA A 85 0.13 8.55 2.87
C ALA A 85 0.52 7.79 4.14
N LYS A 86 0.93 6.53 4.00
CA LYS A 86 1.41 5.72 5.13
C LYS A 86 2.67 6.31 5.74
N SER A 87 3.61 6.75 4.90
CA SER A 87 4.85 7.37 5.37
C SER A 87 4.56 8.65 6.16
N SER A 88 3.67 9.49 5.66
CA SER A 88 3.30 10.73 6.34
C SER A 88 2.63 10.44 7.67
N ALA A 89 1.71 9.48 7.73
CA ALA A 89 1.03 9.10 8.96
C ALA A 89 2.02 8.54 9.99
N PHE A 90 2.98 7.74 9.54
CA PHE A 90 4.03 7.17 10.37
C PHE A 90 4.89 8.27 11.00
N VAL A 91 5.32 9.23 10.18
CA VAL A 91 6.15 10.35 10.65
C VAL A 91 5.39 11.19 11.68
N GLU A 92 4.11 11.47 11.41
CA GLU A 92 3.27 12.22 12.36
C GLU A 92 3.09 11.47 13.66
N SER A 93 2.82 10.16 13.59
CA SER A 93 2.51 9.37 14.79
C SER A 93 3.72 9.12 15.68
N TYR A 94 4.89 8.90 15.08
CA TYR A 94 6.05 8.43 15.83
C TYR A 94 7.22 9.40 15.88
N PHE A 95 7.22 10.43 15.04
CA PHE A 95 8.33 11.38 14.96
C PHE A 95 7.86 12.84 15.01
N GLU A 96 6.66 13.07 15.50
CA GLU A 96 6.10 14.41 15.66
C GLU A 96 6.18 15.27 14.37
N GLY A 97 6.05 14.59 13.22
CA GLY A 97 6.12 15.25 11.93
C GLY A 97 7.53 15.52 11.42
N ASN A 98 8.55 15.09 12.16
CA ASN A 98 9.96 15.34 11.79
C ASN A 98 10.46 14.26 10.84
N ARG A 99 10.44 14.58 9.54
CA ARG A 99 10.85 13.65 8.48
C ARG A 99 12.32 13.27 8.56
N LEU A 100 13.16 14.21 8.94
CA LEU A 100 14.60 13.95 9.03
C LEU A 100 14.92 12.95 10.14
N SER A 101 14.27 13.09 11.30
CA SER A 101 14.41 12.13 12.40
C SER A 101 13.98 10.74 11.98
N ALA A 102 12.85 10.65 11.25
CA ALA A 102 12.37 9.38 10.73
C ALA A 102 13.37 8.76 9.76
N ALA A 103 13.93 9.58 8.87
CA ALA A 103 14.92 9.12 7.90
C ALA A 103 16.15 8.56 8.60
N PHE A 104 16.66 9.24 9.62
CA PHE A 104 17.80 8.76 10.38
C PHE A 104 17.51 7.43 11.08
N ALA A 105 16.29 7.29 11.62
CA ALA A 105 15.90 6.05 12.29
C ALA A 105 15.81 4.87 11.31
N LEU A 106 15.37 5.13 10.08
CA LEU A 106 15.17 4.09 9.07
C LEU A 106 16.45 3.75 8.29
N LEU A 107 17.37 4.70 8.18
CA LEU A 107 18.61 4.52 7.42
C LEU A 107 19.75 4.10 8.33
N ASP A 108 20.32 2.96 8.06
CA ASP A 108 21.48 2.43 8.76
C ASP A 108 22.61 2.30 7.74
N LYS A 109 23.74 2.98 8.00
CA LYS A 109 24.87 2.97 7.07
C LYS A 109 25.38 1.56 6.76
N GLU A 110 25.21 0.62 7.67
CA GLU A 110 25.63 -0.77 7.46
C GLU A 110 24.72 -1.53 6.53
N ASN A 111 23.48 -1.07 6.36
CA ASN A 111 22.48 -1.72 5.53
C ASN A 111 22.30 -1.06 4.17
N LEU A 112 23.06 -0.01 3.88
CA LEU A 112 22.97 0.69 2.59
C LEU A 112 24.11 0.24 1.67
N SER A 113 23.76 -0.13 0.44
CA SER A 113 24.74 -0.43 -0.59
C SER A 113 25.31 0.88 -1.16
N GLU A 114 26.44 0.79 -1.87
CA GLU A 114 27.01 1.96 -2.52
C GLU A 114 26.07 2.56 -3.55
N GLU A 115 25.30 1.73 -4.25
CA GLU A 115 24.31 2.19 -5.21
C GLU A 115 23.20 2.97 -4.52
N GLN A 116 22.74 2.47 -3.38
CA GLN A 116 21.69 3.15 -2.60
C GLN A 116 22.19 4.50 -2.06
N ILE A 117 23.43 4.54 -1.60
CA ILE A 117 24.05 5.80 -1.15
C ILE A 117 24.08 6.81 -2.29
N LYS A 118 24.47 6.38 -3.49
CA LYS A 118 24.50 7.25 -4.67
C LYS A 118 23.11 7.78 -5.01
N GLU A 119 22.09 6.95 -4.90
CA GLU A 119 20.71 7.37 -5.14
C GLU A 119 20.26 8.43 -4.13
N LEU A 120 20.61 8.25 -2.85
CA LEU A 120 20.32 9.24 -1.82
C LEU A 120 21.06 10.55 -2.09
N GLU A 121 22.30 10.47 -2.51
CA GLU A 121 23.09 11.66 -2.87
C GLU A 121 22.43 12.44 -4.02
N LYS A 122 21.92 11.73 -5.02
CA LYS A 122 21.18 12.33 -6.13
C LYS A 122 19.91 13.04 -5.66
N LEU A 123 19.20 12.42 -4.74
CA LEU A 123 17.99 13.01 -4.16
C LEU A 123 18.31 14.30 -3.43
N ILE A 124 19.37 14.28 -2.63
CA ILE A 124 19.82 15.46 -1.88
C ILE A 124 20.25 16.58 -2.83
N ALA A 125 21.02 16.24 -3.87
CA ALA A 125 21.47 17.21 -4.87
C ALA A 125 20.29 17.85 -5.59
N LYS A 126 19.27 17.06 -5.93
CA LYS A 126 18.06 17.55 -6.59
C LYS A 126 17.29 18.50 -5.67
N ALA A 127 17.19 18.16 -4.39
CA ALA A 127 16.54 19.02 -3.40
C ALA A 127 17.24 20.36 -3.27
N LYS A 128 18.57 20.36 -3.29
CA LYS A 128 19.36 21.60 -3.23
C LYS A 128 19.11 22.50 -4.45
N LYS A 129 18.97 21.92 -5.64
CA LYS A 129 18.71 22.68 -6.86
C LYS A 129 17.34 23.34 -6.86
N ASN A 130 16.38 22.77 -6.16
CA ASN A 130 15.00 23.27 -6.13
C ASN A 130 14.74 24.33 -5.05
N LYS A 131 15.78 24.75 -4.36
CA LYS A 131 15.65 25.83 -3.36
C LYS A 131 15.92 27.20 -3.93
#